data_ca9fbd647c843886debb80f7be3fd06a
#
_entry.id   ca9fbd647c843886debb80f7be3fd06a
#
_cell.length_a   1.000
_cell.length_b   1.000
_cell.length_c   1.000
_cell.angle_alpha   90.00
_cell.angle_beta   90.00
_cell.angle_gamma   90.00
#
_symmetry.space_group_name_H-M   'P 1'
#
loop_
_entity.id
_entity.type
_entity.pdbx_description
1 polymer ?
#
loop_
_entity_poly.entity_id
_entity_poly.type
_entity_poly.pdbx_seq_one_letter_code
_entity_poly.pdbx_strand_id
1 'polypeptide(L)'
;PIGTAYGMGVSADLTHGFVMEIECSATPVEKGMGRVEIIGMAEEEEIDLRTRKLRRKSTVRASVENVISTFLKRLGSDCRNFDIRFNIPGGRPVDGPSAGIAFAVALMSALTNRPAVPKLVLTGEITMNGEVRPVGGVQAKVEAAEESGARIIIVPQDNLDETLEKKSCVRPVSDISEVMRAAFG
;
A
#
# COMPACT_ATOMS: atom_id res chain seq x y z
N PRO A 1 -1.02 3.29 15.30
CA PRO A 1 -1.41 4.71 15.18
C PRO A 1 -2.46 4.91 14.09
N ILE A 2 -3.28 5.95 14.23
CA ILE A 2 -4.25 6.34 13.21
C ILE A 2 -3.50 6.84 11.97
N GLY A 3 -4.01 6.49 10.77
CA GLY A 3 -3.40 6.86 9.51
C GLY A 3 -2.11 6.13 9.18
N THR A 4 -1.79 5.05 9.88
CA THR A 4 -0.55 4.31 9.66
C THR A 4 -0.83 2.89 9.20
N ALA A 5 -0.08 2.43 8.21
CA ALA A 5 -0.04 1.05 7.75
C ALA A 5 1.40 0.65 7.45
N TYR A 6 1.64 -0.65 7.42
CA TYR A 6 2.96 -1.20 7.14
C TYR A 6 2.91 -2.06 5.88
N GLY A 7 3.65 -1.64 4.88
CA GLY A 7 3.84 -2.37 3.64
C GLY A 7 5.12 -3.20 3.67
N MET A 8 5.31 -3.97 2.62
CA MET A 8 6.50 -4.79 2.43
C MET A 8 7.15 -4.43 1.10
N GLY A 9 8.46 -4.24 1.12
CA GLY A 9 9.29 -4.05 -0.04
C GLY A 9 10.31 -5.16 -0.19
N VAL A 10 10.95 -5.20 -1.34
CA VAL A 10 12.02 -6.15 -1.64
C VAL A 10 13.10 -5.47 -2.46
N SER A 11 14.35 -5.91 -2.27
CA SER A 11 15.48 -5.46 -3.07
C SER A 11 15.31 -5.80 -4.55
N ALA A 12 16.06 -5.10 -5.44
CA ALA A 12 15.95 -5.30 -6.89
C ALA A 12 16.23 -6.74 -7.34
N ASP A 13 17.07 -7.48 -6.61
CA ASP A 13 17.37 -8.89 -6.87
C ASP A 13 16.36 -9.86 -6.22
N LEU A 14 15.31 -9.35 -5.57
CA LEU A 14 14.27 -10.10 -4.88
C LEU A 14 14.74 -10.96 -3.69
N THR A 15 15.93 -10.73 -3.16
CA THR A 15 16.52 -11.57 -2.10
C THR A 15 16.34 -11.02 -0.69
N HIS A 16 16.17 -9.70 -0.55
CA HIS A 16 16.06 -9.03 0.75
C HIS A 16 14.75 -8.26 0.85
N GLY A 17 13.89 -8.71 1.75
CA GLY A 17 12.67 -8.01 2.09
C GLY A 17 12.89 -6.96 3.19
N PHE A 18 12.01 -5.99 3.26
CA PHE A 18 11.94 -5.02 4.35
C PHE A 18 10.48 -4.59 4.58
N VAL A 19 10.21 -4.15 5.80
CA VAL A 19 8.92 -3.53 6.14
C VAL A 19 9.07 -2.02 6.04
N MET A 20 8.08 -1.37 5.44
CA MET A 20 8.04 0.08 5.31
C MET A 20 6.79 0.64 5.98
N GLU A 21 6.95 1.76 6.65
CA GLU A 21 5.85 2.51 7.21
C GLU A 21 5.22 3.42 6.15
N ILE A 22 3.90 3.50 6.16
CA ILE A 22 3.13 4.43 5.33
C ILE A 22 2.24 5.21 6.28
N GLU A 23 2.37 6.52 6.24
CA GLU A 23 1.53 7.45 7.00
C GLU A 23 0.56 8.15 6.05
N CYS A 24 -0.63 8.40 6.52
CA CYS A 24 -1.67 9.13 5.81
C CYS A 24 -2.38 10.11 6.72
N SER A 25 -2.57 11.33 6.26
CA SER A 25 -3.49 12.28 6.85
C SER A 25 -4.60 12.63 5.87
N ALA A 26 -5.82 12.82 6.39
CA ALA A 26 -6.97 13.21 5.60
C ALA A 26 -7.71 14.32 6.36
N THR A 27 -7.74 15.51 5.78
CA THR A 27 -8.39 16.68 6.36
C THR A 27 -9.59 17.09 5.50
N PRO A 28 -10.81 17.19 6.04
CA PRO A 28 -11.96 17.63 5.28
C PRO A 28 -11.76 19.02 4.67
N VAL A 29 -12.18 19.19 3.43
CA VAL A 29 -12.19 20.48 2.73
C VAL A 29 -13.54 20.68 2.03
N GLU A 30 -13.74 21.82 1.39
CA GLU A 30 -14.95 22.03 0.56
C GLU A 30 -15.07 20.96 -0.51
N LYS A 31 -16.29 20.57 -0.80
CA LYS A 31 -16.63 19.52 -1.74
C LYS A 31 -15.91 19.71 -3.09
N GLY A 32 -15.14 18.71 -3.48
CA GLY A 32 -14.43 18.68 -4.73
C GLY A 32 -13.12 19.47 -4.75
N MET A 33 -12.71 20.11 -3.65
CA MET A 33 -11.51 20.95 -3.57
C MET A 33 -10.29 20.23 -3.00
N GLY A 34 -10.42 18.95 -2.67
CA GLY A 34 -9.36 18.14 -2.08
C GLY A 34 -8.20 17.86 -3.04
N ARG A 35 -7.02 17.73 -2.46
CA ARG A 35 -5.77 17.40 -3.17
C ARG A 35 -5.13 16.19 -2.55
N VAL A 36 -4.36 15.46 -3.37
CA VAL A 36 -3.57 14.32 -2.93
C VAL A 36 -2.09 14.61 -3.14
N GLU A 37 -1.32 14.53 -2.08
CA GLU A 37 0.14 14.70 -2.09
C GLU A 37 0.82 13.44 -1.58
N ILE A 38 1.99 13.12 -2.14
CA ILE A 38 2.84 12.01 -1.70
C ILE A 38 4.22 12.60 -1.41
N ILE A 39 4.67 12.48 -0.17
CA ILE A 39 5.96 12.97 0.30
C ILE A 39 6.83 11.83 0.83
N GLY A 40 8.11 12.06 1.00
CA GLY A 40 9.06 11.05 1.51
C GLY A 40 9.54 10.06 0.46
N MET A 41 9.10 10.20 -0.80
CA MET A 41 9.72 9.48 -1.90
C MET A 41 11.03 10.18 -2.28
N ALA A 42 12.11 9.41 -2.42
CA ALA A 42 13.23 9.89 -3.19
C ALA A 42 12.73 10.13 -4.63
N GLU A 43 12.77 11.37 -5.08
CA GLU A 43 12.54 11.72 -6.49
C GLU A 43 13.71 11.19 -7.35
N GLU A 44 13.97 9.90 -7.29
CA GLU A 44 14.98 9.25 -8.11
C GLU A 44 14.33 8.50 -9.27
N GLU A 45 13.56 9.22 -10.08
CA GLU A 45 13.33 8.81 -11.45
C GLU A 45 13.52 9.98 -12.43
N GLU A 46 14.43 10.92 -12.15
CA GLU A 46 15.14 11.61 -13.22
C GLU A 46 16.26 10.71 -13.71
N ILE A 47 15.90 9.69 -14.47
CA ILE A 47 16.86 9.09 -15.38
C ILE A 47 17.12 10.18 -16.43
N ASP A 48 18.25 10.85 -16.30
CA ASP A 48 18.79 11.77 -17.30
C ASP A 48 19.13 10.96 -18.57
N LEU A 49 18.12 10.54 -19.26
CA LEU A 49 18.21 10.10 -20.65
C LEU A 49 18.08 11.36 -21.49
N ARG A 50 19.20 12.01 -21.78
CA ARG A 50 19.34 13.20 -22.62
C ARG A 50 18.68 13.13 -24.00
N THR A 51 17.84 12.13 -24.32
CA THR A 51 17.24 11.95 -25.63
C THR A 51 15.81 11.44 -25.69
N ARG A 52 15.15 11.08 -24.58
CA ARG A 52 13.72 10.76 -24.58
C ARG A 52 13.07 11.12 -23.25
N LYS A 53 12.29 12.20 -23.23
CA LYS A 53 11.33 12.50 -22.16
C LYS A 53 10.19 11.45 -22.16
N LEU A 54 10.46 10.27 -21.69
CA LEU A 54 9.41 9.39 -21.19
C LEU A 54 9.13 9.83 -19.76
N ARG A 55 8.12 10.68 -19.56
CA ARG A 55 7.50 10.86 -18.27
C ARG A 55 6.87 9.53 -17.88
N ARG A 56 7.64 8.64 -17.25
CA ARG A 56 7.06 7.54 -16.51
C ARG A 56 6.34 8.16 -15.32
N LYS A 57 5.01 8.05 -15.34
CA LYS A 57 4.19 8.30 -14.17
C LYS A 57 4.79 7.47 -13.04
N SER A 58 5.11 8.08 -11.89
CA SER A 58 5.60 7.34 -10.73
C SER A 58 4.67 6.15 -10.46
N THR A 59 5.20 4.96 -10.29
CA THR A 59 4.41 3.75 -10.01
C THR A 59 3.65 3.87 -8.68
N VAL A 60 4.21 4.61 -7.72
CA VAL A 60 3.54 4.95 -6.46
C VAL A 60 2.33 5.83 -6.72
N ARG A 61 2.45 6.83 -7.58
CA ARG A 61 1.34 7.70 -7.93
C ARG A 61 0.20 6.93 -8.60
N ALA A 62 0.53 6.04 -9.51
CA ALA A 62 -0.45 5.17 -10.15
C ALA A 62 -1.17 4.27 -9.13
N SER A 63 -0.44 3.74 -8.17
CA SER A 63 -1.00 2.94 -7.07
C SER A 63 -1.97 3.76 -6.22
N VAL A 64 -1.60 4.96 -5.84
CA VAL A 64 -2.46 5.87 -5.07
C VAL A 64 -3.70 6.27 -5.87
N GLU A 65 -3.59 6.54 -7.16
CA GLU A 65 -4.74 6.84 -8.02
C GLU A 65 -5.73 5.66 -8.07
N ASN A 66 -5.24 4.43 -8.14
CA ASN A 66 -6.08 3.22 -8.06
C ASN A 66 -6.78 3.10 -6.70
N VAL A 67 -6.08 3.43 -5.62
CA VAL A 67 -6.68 3.48 -4.27
C VAL A 67 -7.81 4.49 -4.23
N ILE A 68 -7.60 5.71 -4.68
CA ILE A 68 -8.61 6.77 -4.71
C ILE A 68 -9.85 6.33 -5.51
N SER A 69 -9.63 5.72 -6.67
CA SER A 69 -10.71 5.19 -7.51
C SER A 69 -11.50 4.08 -6.79
N THR A 70 -10.80 3.18 -6.12
CA THR A 70 -11.43 2.09 -5.33
C THR A 70 -12.28 2.64 -4.19
N PHE A 71 -11.82 3.66 -3.49
CA PHE A 71 -12.59 4.31 -2.42
C PHE A 71 -13.89 4.88 -2.94
N LEU A 72 -13.85 5.57 -4.06
CA LEU A 72 -15.06 6.13 -4.67
C LEU A 72 -16.03 5.03 -5.13
N LYS A 73 -15.53 4.02 -5.82
CA LYS A 73 -16.37 2.99 -6.45
C LYS A 73 -16.86 1.92 -5.48
N ARG A 74 -16.05 1.52 -4.52
CA ARG A 74 -16.30 0.35 -3.69
C ARG A 74 -16.59 0.66 -2.23
N LEU A 75 -16.05 1.75 -1.71
CA LEU A 75 -16.10 2.09 -0.30
C LEU A 75 -16.97 3.34 -0.02
N GLY A 76 -17.54 3.94 -1.05
CA GLY A 76 -18.47 5.05 -0.94
C GLY A 76 -17.84 6.36 -0.43
N SER A 77 -16.51 6.49 -0.49
CA SER A 77 -15.80 7.68 -0.03
C SER A 77 -15.25 8.47 -1.20
N ASP A 78 -15.70 9.71 -1.35
CA ASP A 78 -15.16 10.64 -2.35
C ASP A 78 -13.96 11.40 -1.76
N CYS A 79 -12.76 10.95 -2.14
CA CYS A 79 -11.52 11.53 -1.66
C CYS A 79 -11.29 12.98 -2.12
N ARG A 80 -12.04 13.48 -3.09
CA ARG A 80 -12.00 14.90 -3.51
C ARG A 80 -12.54 15.85 -2.45
N ASN A 81 -13.17 15.33 -1.40
CA ASN A 81 -13.66 16.11 -0.27
C ASN A 81 -12.65 16.21 0.88
N PHE A 82 -11.42 15.77 0.65
CA PHE A 82 -10.34 15.76 1.65
C PHE A 82 -9.03 16.20 1.02
N ASP A 83 -8.23 16.93 1.79
CA ASP A 83 -6.80 17.03 1.53
C ASP A 83 -6.14 15.80 2.12
N ILE A 84 -5.59 14.98 1.25
CA ILE A 84 -4.95 13.71 1.59
C ILE A 84 -3.45 13.84 1.37
N ARG A 85 -2.69 13.47 2.38
CA ARG A 85 -1.24 13.47 2.30
C ARG A 85 -0.72 12.11 2.76
N PHE A 86 0.03 11.46 1.88
CA PHE A 86 0.81 10.27 2.19
C PHE A 86 2.26 10.63 2.45
N ASN A 87 2.85 9.99 3.45
CA ASN A 87 4.27 10.09 3.73
C ASN A 87 4.85 8.67 3.88
N ILE A 88 6.03 8.49 3.30
CA ILE A 88 6.79 7.24 3.42
C ILE A 88 8.12 7.58 4.09
N PRO A 89 8.20 7.46 5.43
CA PRO A 89 9.42 7.79 6.15
C PRO A 89 10.61 6.89 5.74
N GLY A 90 11.81 7.43 5.82
CA GLY A 90 13.05 6.68 5.66
C GLY A 90 13.65 6.68 4.26
N GLY A 91 13.02 7.33 3.26
CA GLY A 91 13.61 7.54 1.93
C GLY A 91 13.97 6.28 1.16
N ARG A 92 13.42 5.13 1.51
CA ARG A 92 13.64 3.88 0.79
C ARG A 92 12.86 3.87 -0.51
N PRO A 93 13.43 3.34 -1.61
CA PRO A 93 12.68 3.15 -2.83
C PRO A 93 11.51 2.21 -2.58
N VAL A 94 10.33 2.64 -3.00
CA VAL A 94 9.10 1.86 -2.88
C VAL A 94 8.82 1.20 -4.22
N ASP A 95 8.63 -0.12 -4.22
CA ASP A 95 7.97 -0.80 -5.31
C ASP A 95 6.49 -0.41 -5.28
N GLY A 96 6.16 0.64 -6.06
CA GLY A 96 4.87 1.31 -5.99
C GLY A 96 3.66 0.42 -6.16
N PRO A 97 3.61 -0.51 -7.14
CA PRO A 97 2.46 -1.39 -7.33
C PRO A 97 2.18 -2.26 -6.11
N SER A 98 3.19 -2.80 -5.47
CA SER A 98 3.02 -3.75 -4.37
C SER A 98 2.57 -3.12 -3.04
N ALA A 99 2.63 -1.80 -2.92
CA ALA A 99 2.19 -1.06 -1.74
C ALA A 99 0.70 -0.67 -1.77
N GLY A 100 -0.02 -0.97 -2.85
CA GLY A 100 -1.39 -0.49 -3.07
C GLY A 100 -2.34 -0.75 -1.91
N ILE A 101 -2.41 -1.98 -1.41
CA ILE A 101 -3.32 -2.28 -0.29
C ILE A 101 -2.87 -1.65 1.03
N ALA A 102 -1.58 -1.42 1.22
CA ALA A 102 -1.09 -0.71 2.41
C ALA A 102 -1.47 0.78 2.37
N PHE A 103 -1.38 1.44 1.21
CA PHE A 103 -1.93 2.80 1.03
C PHE A 103 -3.43 2.85 1.33
N ALA A 104 -4.18 1.86 0.87
CA ALA A 104 -5.62 1.79 1.11
C ALA A 104 -5.95 1.69 2.61
N VAL A 105 -5.22 0.87 3.35
CA VAL A 105 -5.41 0.73 4.81
C VAL A 105 -5.03 2.01 5.55
N ALA A 106 -3.91 2.65 5.20
CA ALA A 106 -3.52 3.93 5.80
C ALA A 106 -4.59 5.02 5.55
N LEU A 107 -5.12 5.11 4.34
CA LEU A 107 -6.17 6.06 3.99
C LEU A 107 -7.47 5.77 4.75
N MET A 108 -7.93 4.52 4.79
CA MET A 108 -9.12 4.15 5.55
C MET A 108 -8.98 4.51 7.02
N SER A 109 -7.83 4.22 7.61
CA SER A 109 -7.52 4.59 8.99
C SER A 109 -7.63 6.10 9.22
N ALA A 110 -7.05 6.90 8.32
CA ALA A 110 -7.11 8.36 8.40
C ALA A 110 -8.55 8.90 8.25
N LEU A 111 -9.30 8.39 7.27
CA LEU A 111 -10.67 8.84 7.00
C LEU A 111 -11.65 8.47 8.10
N THR A 112 -11.47 7.30 8.72
CA THR A 112 -12.37 6.79 9.77
C THR A 112 -11.90 7.11 11.18
N ASN A 113 -10.74 7.70 11.33
CA ASN A 113 -10.09 7.97 12.61
C ASN A 113 -9.97 6.71 13.51
N ARG A 114 -9.68 5.56 12.86
CA ARG A 114 -9.52 4.25 13.53
C ARG A 114 -8.17 3.65 13.16
N PRO A 115 -7.38 3.18 14.13
CA PRO A 115 -6.15 2.47 13.80
C PRO A 115 -6.47 1.08 13.22
N ALA A 116 -5.63 0.61 12.31
CA ALA A 116 -5.65 -0.79 11.91
C ALA A 116 -5.21 -1.69 13.07
N VAL A 117 -5.57 -2.96 13.00
CA VAL A 117 -5.15 -3.95 14.01
C VAL A 117 -3.62 -3.96 14.17
N PRO A 118 -3.11 -4.14 15.40
CA PRO A 118 -1.67 -4.08 15.64
C PRO A 118 -0.93 -5.24 14.98
N LYS A 119 0.33 -4.99 14.59
CA LYS A 119 1.22 -5.99 13.99
C LYS A 119 0.71 -6.60 12.67
N LEU A 120 -0.01 -5.78 11.92
CA LEU A 120 -0.47 -6.05 10.56
C LEU A 120 0.55 -5.51 9.56
N VAL A 121 0.95 -6.35 8.60
CA VAL A 121 1.80 -5.97 7.47
C VAL A 121 1.16 -6.46 6.18
N LEU A 122 1.23 -5.67 5.12
CA LEU A 122 0.48 -5.94 3.89
C LEU A 122 1.37 -5.82 2.65
N THR A 123 1.14 -6.69 1.67
CA THR A 123 1.61 -6.50 0.30
C THR A 123 0.52 -6.88 -0.69
N GLY A 124 0.38 -6.14 -1.74
CA GLY A 124 -0.57 -6.41 -2.81
C GLY A 124 -0.76 -5.21 -3.72
N GLU A 125 -0.84 -5.48 -5.01
CA GLU A 125 -1.25 -4.50 -6.00
C GLU A 125 -2.77 -4.38 -5.99
N ILE A 126 -3.28 -3.17 -6.12
CA ILE A 126 -4.71 -2.91 -6.20
C ILE A 126 -5.08 -2.37 -7.57
N THR A 127 -6.14 -2.92 -8.17
CA THR A 127 -6.73 -2.36 -9.38
C THR A 127 -7.67 -1.20 -9.03
N MET A 128 -8.04 -0.41 -10.01
CA MET A 128 -9.01 0.69 -9.83
C MET A 128 -10.41 0.19 -9.43
N ASN A 129 -10.68 -1.10 -9.57
CA ASN A 129 -11.95 -1.74 -9.19
C ASN A 129 -11.89 -2.48 -7.84
N GLY A 130 -10.75 -2.44 -7.15
CA GLY A 130 -10.59 -3.03 -5.84
C GLY A 130 -10.14 -4.48 -5.81
N GLU A 131 -9.73 -5.05 -6.94
CA GLU A 131 -9.12 -6.37 -6.98
C GLU A 131 -7.68 -6.31 -6.49
N VAL A 132 -7.27 -7.32 -5.73
CA VAL A 132 -5.88 -7.48 -5.27
C VAL A 132 -5.14 -8.40 -6.23
N ARG A 133 -4.02 -7.91 -6.76
CA ARG A 133 -3.19 -8.60 -7.75
C ARG A 133 -1.89 -9.10 -7.13
N PRO A 134 -1.30 -10.18 -7.70
CA PRO A 134 -0.05 -10.74 -7.20
C PRO A 134 1.13 -9.76 -7.33
N VAL A 135 2.13 -9.97 -6.49
CA VAL A 135 3.34 -9.16 -6.40
C VAL A 135 4.59 -10.03 -6.52
N GLY A 136 5.73 -9.41 -6.82
CA GLY A 136 7.02 -10.10 -6.83
C GLY A 136 7.66 -10.18 -5.44
N GLY A 137 8.57 -11.16 -5.25
CA GLY A 137 9.38 -11.28 -4.06
C GLY A 137 8.60 -11.56 -2.77
N VAL A 138 7.45 -12.21 -2.85
CA VAL A 138 6.54 -12.40 -1.73
C VAL A 138 7.18 -13.19 -0.58
N GLN A 139 8.01 -14.18 -0.88
CA GLN A 139 8.67 -14.97 0.18
C GLN A 139 9.64 -14.12 1.00
N ALA A 140 10.52 -13.36 0.35
CA ALA A 140 11.44 -12.45 1.03
C ALA A 140 10.68 -11.36 1.83
N LYS A 141 9.58 -10.87 1.29
CA LYS A 141 8.69 -9.92 1.97
C LYS A 141 8.09 -10.51 3.25
N VAL A 142 7.55 -11.72 3.16
CA VAL A 142 6.93 -12.41 4.30
C VAL A 142 7.97 -12.72 5.39
N GLU A 143 9.15 -13.19 5.02
CA GLU A 143 10.26 -13.40 5.96
C GLU A 143 10.63 -12.12 6.71
N ALA A 144 10.77 -11.00 6.00
CA ALA A 144 11.05 -9.71 6.63
C ALA A 144 9.92 -9.26 7.57
N ALA A 145 8.67 -9.50 7.20
CA ALA A 145 7.53 -9.19 8.06
C ALA A 145 7.53 -10.04 9.34
N GLU A 146 7.82 -11.33 9.24
CA GLU A 146 7.97 -12.22 10.40
C GLU A 146 9.10 -11.75 11.33
N GLU A 147 10.25 -11.41 10.77
CA GLU A 147 11.40 -10.89 11.52
C GLU A 147 11.08 -9.57 12.22
N SER A 148 10.22 -8.74 11.65
CA SER A 148 9.74 -7.50 12.27
C SER A 148 8.73 -7.70 13.40
N GLY A 149 8.29 -8.93 13.63
CA GLY A 149 7.30 -9.28 14.66
C GLY A 149 5.85 -9.16 14.19
N ALA A 150 5.59 -9.17 12.89
CA ALA A 150 4.23 -9.20 12.36
C ALA A 150 3.46 -10.43 12.85
N ARG A 151 2.19 -10.23 13.18
CA ARG A 151 1.28 -11.31 13.58
C ARG A 151 0.25 -11.64 12.51
N ILE A 152 -0.04 -10.67 11.66
CA ILE A 152 -0.94 -10.81 10.51
C ILE A 152 -0.19 -10.27 9.30
N ILE A 153 -0.02 -11.12 8.30
CA ILE A 153 0.66 -10.77 7.05
C ILE A 153 -0.33 -11.01 5.91
N ILE A 154 -0.80 -9.93 5.30
CA ILE A 154 -1.72 -10.00 4.17
C ILE A 154 -0.94 -10.09 2.88
N VAL A 155 -1.26 -11.11 2.09
CA VAL A 155 -0.67 -11.34 0.76
C VAL A 155 -1.78 -11.57 -0.27
N PRO A 156 -1.51 -11.32 -1.56
CA PRO A 156 -2.47 -11.67 -2.60
C PRO A 156 -2.72 -13.17 -2.66
N GLN A 157 -3.98 -13.57 -2.88
CA GLN A 157 -4.37 -14.96 -3.03
C GLN A 157 -3.56 -15.68 -4.09
N ASP A 158 -3.30 -15.02 -5.23
CA ASP A 158 -2.56 -15.59 -6.35
C ASP A 158 -1.05 -15.79 -6.08
N ASN A 159 -0.53 -15.24 -4.98
CA ASN A 159 0.83 -15.49 -4.51
C ASN A 159 0.94 -16.69 -3.55
N LEU A 160 -0.18 -17.25 -3.12
CA LEU A 160 -0.16 -18.32 -2.14
C LEU A 160 0.44 -19.60 -2.74
N ASP A 161 1.36 -20.20 -2.03
CA ASP A 161 2.00 -21.47 -2.35
C ASP A 161 2.04 -22.37 -1.10
N GLU A 162 2.55 -23.58 -1.24
CA GLU A 162 2.63 -24.52 -0.13
C GLU A 162 3.42 -24.01 1.08
N THR A 163 4.47 -23.21 0.84
CA THR A 163 5.31 -22.62 1.89
C THR A 163 4.52 -21.59 2.69
N LEU A 164 3.80 -20.70 2.01
CA LEU A 164 3.01 -19.65 2.64
C LEU A 164 1.75 -20.20 3.33
N GLU A 165 1.12 -21.21 2.76
CA GLU A 165 -0.06 -21.86 3.35
C GLU A 165 0.21 -22.45 4.74
N LYS A 166 1.44 -22.90 5.00
CA LYS A 166 1.86 -23.45 6.29
C LYS A 166 2.07 -22.40 7.37
N LYS A 167 2.15 -21.10 7.00
CA LYS A 167 2.37 -20.01 7.93
C LYS A 167 1.04 -19.50 8.48
N SER A 168 0.80 -19.71 9.75
CA SER A 168 -0.46 -19.32 10.41
C SER A 168 -0.70 -17.79 10.43
N CYS A 169 0.36 -16.99 10.32
CA CYS A 169 0.25 -15.54 10.27
C CYS A 169 -0.14 -14.99 8.89
N VAL A 170 -0.02 -15.78 7.83
CA VAL A 170 -0.33 -15.35 6.46
C VAL A 170 -1.84 -15.42 6.20
N ARG A 171 -2.38 -14.34 5.67
CA ARG A 171 -3.79 -14.18 5.26
C ARG A 171 -3.87 -13.84 3.78
N PRO A 172 -4.29 -14.75 2.92
CA PRO A 172 -4.49 -14.44 1.51
C PRO A 172 -5.77 -13.63 1.30
N VAL A 173 -5.70 -12.68 0.39
CA VAL A 173 -6.84 -11.81 0.00
C VAL A 173 -6.89 -11.66 -1.52
N SER A 174 -8.08 -11.46 -2.07
CA SER A 174 -8.30 -11.20 -3.50
C SER A 174 -9.07 -9.93 -3.79
N ASP A 175 -9.62 -9.28 -2.77
CA ASP A 175 -10.47 -8.09 -2.90
C ASP A 175 -10.25 -7.11 -1.75
N ILE A 176 -10.47 -5.83 -2.02
CA ILE A 176 -10.32 -4.75 -1.03
C ILE A 176 -11.22 -4.94 0.19
N SER A 177 -12.40 -5.53 0.03
CA SER A 177 -13.30 -5.80 1.16
C SER A 177 -12.68 -6.77 2.16
N GLU A 178 -11.98 -7.78 1.69
CA GLU A 178 -11.25 -8.72 2.55
C GLU A 178 -10.09 -8.03 3.27
N VAL A 179 -9.37 -7.14 2.57
CA VAL A 179 -8.30 -6.33 3.18
C VAL A 179 -8.84 -5.48 4.33
N MET A 180 -9.93 -4.76 4.10
CA MET A 180 -10.52 -3.88 5.11
C MET A 180 -11.06 -4.65 6.31
N ARG A 181 -11.66 -5.82 6.07
CA ARG A 181 -12.14 -6.70 7.14
C ARG A 181 -10.98 -7.23 7.99
N ALA A 182 -9.89 -7.61 7.38
CA ALA A 182 -8.69 -8.07 8.11
C ALA A 182 -8.03 -6.93 8.89
N ALA A 183 -8.04 -5.71 8.37
CA ALA A 183 -7.38 -4.58 8.97
C ALA A 183 -8.17 -3.90 10.09
N PHE A 184 -9.51 -3.93 10.03
CA PHE A 184 -10.37 -3.18 10.96
C PHE A 184 -11.43 -4.02 11.67
N GLY A 185 -11.56 -5.28 11.33
CA GLY A 185 -12.54 -6.20 11.93
C GLY A 185 -13.93 -6.09 11.35
#